data_79cffc2bb813db7545fe0b6f42e5cef3
#
_entry.id   79cffc2bb813db7545fe0b6f42e5cef3
#
_cell.length_a   1.000
_cell.length_b   1.000
_cell.length_c   1.000
_cell.angle_alpha   90.00
_cell.angle_beta   90.00
_cell.angle_gamma   90.00
#
_symmetry.space_group_name_H-M   'P 1'
#
loop_
_entity.id
_entity.type
_entity.pdbx_description
1 polymer ?
#
loop_
_entity_poly.entity_id
_entity_poly.type
_entity_poly.pdbx_seq_one_letter_code
_entity_poly.pdbx_strand_id
1 'polypeptide(L)'
;MKISYITDEATQDLEKAITLARENGCQGIELRSIENQPIDLISVDKLKEWKIRLDKENLEVANIAGSYLKCELNESSVESEKEKLKRLCVAADILDCNTIRGFAFFRSDDISMERVLKAFESSAEILKRYGKRLLIEADPSVTTTNHRAVADLLKQLDSQVFGAIYDPGNDLFDPLKELPFPDGYQAVKPYLVHIHIKDAVFDKSGEPVCVAPGSGKVGYQELLKQLKVDGYNSWLSLEPHYRKDIRLTEAQMRMPQGTAFSEGGEEAVVES
;
A
#
# COMPACT_ATOMS: atom_id res chain seq x y z
N MET A 1 5.68 9.96 14.17
CA MET A 1 5.44 8.96 13.12
C MET A 1 5.54 7.59 13.76
N LYS A 2 4.65 6.67 13.42
CA LYS A 2 4.67 5.27 13.85
C LYS A 2 5.27 4.41 12.74
N ILE A 3 5.93 3.32 13.10
CA ILE A 3 6.54 2.38 12.16
C ILE A 3 5.71 1.12 12.10
N SER A 4 5.47 0.62 10.89
CA SER A 4 4.86 -0.67 10.58
C SER A 4 5.55 -1.30 9.37
N TYR A 5 5.14 -2.48 8.98
CA TYR A 5 5.55 -3.11 7.73
C TYR A 5 4.43 -3.99 7.18
N ILE A 6 4.42 -4.21 5.87
CA ILE A 6 3.48 -5.11 5.21
C ILE A 6 3.93 -6.56 5.49
N THR A 7 3.08 -7.33 6.16
CA THR A 7 3.45 -8.63 6.74
C THR A 7 4.02 -9.63 5.75
N ASP A 8 3.46 -9.73 4.56
CA ASP A 8 3.89 -10.69 3.54
C ASP A 8 5.15 -10.26 2.76
N GLU A 9 5.70 -9.09 3.06
CA GLU A 9 7.09 -8.76 2.68
C GLU A 9 8.09 -9.64 3.43
N ALA A 10 7.76 -10.05 4.64
CA ALA A 10 8.63 -10.86 5.50
C ALA A 10 8.13 -12.30 5.65
N THR A 11 6.86 -12.50 5.96
CA THR A 11 6.34 -13.82 6.30
C THR A 11 4.84 -13.97 6.07
N GLN A 12 4.39 -15.20 5.82
CA GLN A 12 2.97 -15.57 5.75
C GLN A 12 2.44 -16.14 7.08
N ASP A 13 3.26 -16.13 8.14
CA ASP A 13 2.92 -16.61 9.47
C ASP A 13 2.68 -15.42 10.40
N LEU A 14 1.48 -15.30 10.97
CA LEU A 14 1.12 -14.17 11.84
C LEU A 14 1.98 -14.10 13.10
N GLU A 15 2.30 -15.22 13.74
CA GLU A 15 3.10 -15.21 14.98
C GLU A 15 4.54 -14.76 14.71
N LYS A 16 5.11 -15.17 13.57
CA LYS A 16 6.40 -14.65 13.13
C LYS A 16 6.33 -13.16 12.81
N ALA A 17 5.24 -12.71 12.13
CA ALA A 17 5.04 -11.31 11.85
C ALA A 17 4.96 -10.47 13.14
N ILE A 18 4.22 -10.93 14.14
CA ILE A 18 4.13 -10.29 15.46
C ILE A 18 5.51 -10.23 16.12
N THR A 19 6.26 -11.34 16.11
CA THR A 19 7.60 -11.41 16.69
C THR A 19 8.54 -10.41 16.04
N LEU A 20 8.58 -10.38 14.70
CA LEU A 20 9.42 -9.47 13.92
C LEU A 20 9.08 -8.00 14.22
N ALA A 21 7.79 -7.64 14.27
CA ALA A 21 7.35 -6.30 14.63
C ALA A 21 7.88 -5.87 16.01
N ARG A 22 7.76 -6.72 17.01
CA ARG A 22 8.21 -6.43 18.37
C ARG A 22 9.73 -6.28 18.50
N GLU A 23 10.48 -7.21 17.90
CA GLU A 23 11.93 -7.22 17.95
C GLU A 23 12.55 -5.99 17.27
N ASN A 24 11.86 -5.42 16.28
CA ASN A 24 12.30 -4.24 15.55
C ASN A 24 11.60 -2.95 15.98
N GLY A 25 10.85 -2.96 17.09
CA GLY A 25 10.25 -1.77 17.68
C GLY A 25 9.13 -1.16 16.84
N CYS A 26 8.49 -1.91 15.94
CA CYS A 26 7.31 -1.48 15.22
C CYS A 26 6.12 -1.30 16.17
N GLN A 27 5.30 -0.29 15.94
CA GLN A 27 4.08 -0.04 16.69
C GLN A 27 2.87 -0.75 16.08
N GLY A 28 3.02 -1.30 14.88
CA GLY A 28 1.94 -2.02 14.18
C GLY A 28 2.44 -2.84 13.02
N ILE A 29 1.47 -3.47 12.37
CA ILE A 29 1.66 -4.22 11.12
C ILE A 29 0.64 -3.76 10.10
N GLU A 30 0.93 -3.97 8.82
CA GLU A 30 0.00 -3.76 7.73
C GLU A 30 -0.33 -5.10 7.07
N LEU A 31 -1.62 -5.38 6.89
CA LEU A 31 -2.08 -6.70 6.47
C LEU A 31 -2.49 -6.70 5.00
N ARG A 32 -1.69 -7.39 4.15
CA ARG A 32 -1.97 -7.63 2.73
C ARG A 32 -2.40 -9.07 2.48
N SER A 33 -1.57 -10.01 2.89
CA SER A 33 -1.89 -11.44 2.92
C SER A 33 -1.24 -12.13 4.12
N ILE A 34 -1.88 -13.15 4.65
CA ILE A 34 -1.37 -14.06 5.68
C ILE A 34 -1.87 -15.46 5.36
N GLU A 35 -1.08 -16.48 5.65
CA GLU A 35 -1.38 -17.88 5.35
C GLU A 35 -1.67 -18.10 3.85
N ASN A 36 -0.96 -17.34 3.00
CA ASN A 36 -1.13 -17.35 1.54
C ASN A 36 -2.56 -16.98 1.07
N GLN A 37 -3.30 -16.24 1.88
CA GLN A 37 -4.63 -15.74 1.54
C GLN A 37 -4.68 -14.22 1.63
N PRO A 38 -5.24 -13.53 0.63
CA PRO A 38 -5.52 -12.10 0.72
C PRO A 38 -6.41 -11.79 1.92
N ILE A 39 -6.18 -10.64 2.55
CA ILE A 39 -6.87 -10.23 3.77
C ILE A 39 -8.40 -10.21 3.63
N ASP A 40 -8.93 -9.89 2.46
CA ASP A 40 -10.38 -9.87 2.19
C ASP A 40 -11.01 -11.27 2.12
N LEU A 41 -10.21 -12.34 2.06
CA LEU A 41 -10.70 -13.73 2.03
C LEU A 41 -10.53 -14.45 3.38
N ILE A 42 -9.94 -13.80 4.37
CA ILE A 42 -9.80 -14.37 5.71
C ILE A 42 -11.13 -14.39 6.42
N SER A 43 -11.45 -15.50 7.09
CA SER A 43 -12.71 -15.65 7.78
C SER A 43 -12.85 -14.69 8.97
N VAL A 44 -14.10 -14.28 9.26
CA VAL A 44 -14.43 -13.40 10.39
C VAL A 44 -13.89 -13.91 11.73
N ASP A 45 -14.02 -15.20 11.98
CA ASP A 45 -13.57 -15.80 13.24
C ASP A 45 -12.04 -15.72 13.37
N LYS A 46 -11.33 -15.94 12.27
CA LYS A 46 -9.87 -15.82 12.24
C LYS A 46 -9.40 -14.38 12.42
N LEU A 47 -10.08 -13.41 11.78
CA LEU A 47 -9.79 -11.99 11.99
C LEU A 47 -9.97 -11.58 13.46
N LYS A 48 -11.00 -12.09 14.15
CA LYS A 48 -11.21 -11.87 15.59
C LYS A 48 -10.09 -12.49 16.44
N GLU A 49 -9.67 -13.71 16.11
CA GLU A 49 -8.53 -14.34 16.76
C GLU A 49 -7.26 -13.52 16.59
N TRP A 50 -6.97 -13.04 15.39
CA TRP A 50 -5.83 -12.18 15.11
C TRP A 50 -5.90 -10.86 15.88
N LYS A 51 -7.07 -10.23 15.96
CA LYS A 51 -7.25 -9.00 16.76
C LYS A 51 -6.86 -9.22 18.22
N ILE A 52 -7.33 -10.31 18.83
CA ILE A 52 -6.98 -10.67 20.22
C ILE A 52 -5.46 -10.87 20.36
N ARG A 53 -4.82 -11.50 19.37
CA ARG A 53 -3.36 -11.70 19.40
C ARG A 53 -2.58 -10.40 19.29
N LEU A 54 -2.99 -9.51 18.37
CA LEU A 54 -2.36 -8.20 18.18
C LEU A 54 -2.52 -7.31 19.42
N ASP A 55 -3.72 -7.28 20.00
CA ASP A 55 -4.00 -6.51 21.21
C ASP A 55 -3.15 -6.95 22.40
N LYS A 56 -2.95 -8.25 22.57
CA LYS A 56 -2.09 -8.79 23.63
C LYS A 56 -0.64 -8.29 23.53
N GLU A 57 -0.19 -8.03 22.31
CA GLU A 57 1.16 -7.52 22.05
C GLU A 57 1.23 -5.99 21.88
N ASN A 58 0.10 -5.30 22.06
CA ASN A 58 -0.05 -3.86 21.83
C ASN A 58 0.37 -3.43 20.40
N LEU A 59 0.10 -4.26 19.40
CA LEU A 59 0.33 -3.94 17.99
C LEU A 59 -0.96 -3.47 17.34
N GLU A 60 -0.89 -2.32 16.67
CA GLU A 60 -1.99 -1.77 15.88
C GLU A 60 -1.96 -2.33 14.44
N VAL A 61 -3.12 -2.33 13.77
CA VAL A 61 -3.16 -2.55 12.31
C VAL A 61 -3.10 -1.18 11.63
N ALA A 62 -1.97 -0.91 10.99
CA ALA A 62 -1.68 0.39 10.38
C ALA A 62 -2.57 0.70 9.17
N ASN A 63 -2.84 -0.32 8.35
CA ASN A 63 -3.68 -0.25 7.17
C ASN A 63 -4.09 -1.66 6.72
N ILE A 64 -5.22 -1.77 6.03
CA ILE A 64 -5.61 -2.99 5.30
C ILE A 64 -5.12 -2.86 3.87
N ALA A 65 -4.00 -3.50 3.54
CA ALA A 65 -3.33 -3.38 2.25
C ALA A 65 -4.01 -4.20 1.14
N GLY A 66 -5.33 -4.03 0.98
CA GLY A 66 -6.10 -4.67 -0.07
C GLY A 66 -5.63 -4.32 -1.49
N SER A 67 -6.06 -5.13 -2.46
CA SER A 67 -5.85 -4.88 -3.90
C SER A 67 -7.10 -4.31 -4.58
N TYR A 68 -7.89 -3.52 -3.86
CA TYR A 68 -9.14 -2.96 -4.37
C TYR A 68 -8.91 -2.13 -5.64
N LEU A 69 -9.71 -2.37 -6.68
CA LEU A 69 -9.62 -1.78 -8.02
C LEU A 69 -8.28 -2.00 -8.77
N LYS A 70 -7.46 -2.97 -8.38
CA LYS A 70 -6.30 -3.40 -9.16
C LYS A 70 -6.73 -4.47 -10.17
N CYS A 71 -7.58 -4.09 -11.12
CA CYS A 71 -8.23 -4.97 -12.10
C CYS A 71 -8.59 -4.20 -13.38
N GLU A 72 -9.09 -4.89 -14.38
CA GLU A 72 -9.65 -4.26 -15.59
C GLU A 72 -10.92 -3.47 -15.28
N LEU A 73 -11.10 -2.31 -15.93
CA LEU A 73 -12.30 -1.48 -15.79
C LEU A 73 -13.43 -1.97 -16.70
N ASN A 74 -14.27 -2.87 -16.20
CA ASN A 74 -15.50 -3.30 -16.83
C ASN A 74 -16.61 -3.51 -15.78
N GLU A 75 -17.86 -3.66 -16.20
CA GLU A 75 -19.00 -3.76 -15.27
C GLU A 75 -18.90 -4.93 -14.31
N SER A 76 -18.48 -6.10 -14.81
CA SER A 76 -18.32 -7.31 -13.98
C SER A 76 -17.24 -7.14 -12.92
N SER A 77 -16.10 -6.54 -13.29
CA SER A 77 -15.01 -6.26 -12.36
C SER A 77 -15.44 -5.25 -11.29
N VAL A 78 -16.11 -4.15 -11.69
CA VAL A 78 -16.59 -3.14 -10.74
C VAL A 78 -17.54 -3.75 -9.71
N GLU A 79 -18.48 -4.63 -10.12
CA GLU A 79 -19.40 -5.28 -9.19
C GLU A 79 -18.68 -6.27 -8.24
N SER A 80 -17.75 -7.05 -8.79
CA SER A 80 -16.90 -7.94 -7.98
C SER A 80 -16.05 -7.17 -6.95
N GLU A 81 -15.49 -6.04 -7.37
CA GLU A 81 -14.69 -5.18 -6.49
C GLU A 81 -15.53 -4.52 -5.39
N LYS A 82 -16.80 -4.18 -5.64
CA LYS A 82 -17.71 -3.73 -4.56
C LYS A 82 -17.88 -4.78 -3.46
N GLU A 83 -18.04 -6.04 -3.83
CA GLU A 83 -18.11 -7.12 -2.85
C GLU A 83 -16.79 -7.31 -2.10
N LYS A 84 -15.64 -7.18 -2.80
CA LYS A 84 -14.32 -7.15 -2.17
C LYS A 84 -14.21 -6.00 -1.18
N LEU A 85 -14.63 -4.78 -1.55
CA LEU A 85 -14.59 -3.62 -0.66
C LEU A 85 -15.40 -3.85 0.62
N LYS A 86 -16.58 -4.46 0.52
CA LYS A 86 -17.38 -4.81 1.71
C LYS A 86 -16.61 -5.75 2.64
N ARG A 87 -15.97 -6.80 2.09
CA ARG A 87 -15.15 -7.73 2.89
C ARG A 87 -13.94 -7.02 3.53
N LEU A 88 -13.26 -6.13 2.78
CA LEU A 88 -12.17 -5.31 3.30
C LEU A 88 -12.64 -4.38 4.42
N CYS A 89 -13.82 -3.77 4.29
CA CYS A 89 -14.41 -2.95 5.34
C CYS A 89 -14.73 -3.78 6.60
N VAL A 90 -15.25 -4.98 6.45
CA VAL A 90 -15.49 -5.90 7.59
C VAL A 90 -14.18 -6.29 8.27
N ALA A 91 -13.13 -6.61 7.50
CA ALA A 91 -11.81 -6.91 8.04
C ALA A 91 -11.24 -5.71 8.80
N ALA A 92 -11.33 -4.52 8.21
CA ALA A 92 -10.91 -3.27 8.82
C ALA A 92 -11.65 -2.96 10.12
N ASP A 93 -12.94 -3.25 10.19
CA ASP A 93 -13.76 -3.05 11.38
C ASP A 93 -13.33 -3.98 12.52
N ILE A 94 -13.20 -5.28 12.23
CA ILE A 94 -12.79 -6.29 13.22
C ILE A 94 -11.38 -6.00 13.75
N LEU A 95 -10.48 -5.54 12.89
CA LEU A 95 -9.08 -5.27 13.22
C LEU A 95 -8.82 -3.85 13.77
N ASP A 96 -9.90 -3.07 14.01
CA ASP A 96 -9.83 -1.69 14.51
C ASP A 96 -8.96 -0.77 13.63
N CYS A 97 -9.05 -0.95 12.32
CA CYS A 97 -8.34 -0.16 11.32
C CYS A 97 -9.31 0.75 10.56
N ASN A 98 -8.94 1.99 10.28
CA ASN A 98 -9.80 2.96 9.61
C ASN A 98 -9.48 3.14 8.12
N THR A 99 -8.40 2.55 7.63
CA THR A 99 -7.91 2.77 6.27
C THR A 99 -7.76 1.46 5.50
N ILE A 100 -8.05 1.55 4.20
CA ILE A 100 -7.97 0.44 3.26
C ILE A 100 -7.22 0.93 2.03
N ARG A 101 -6.25 0.15 1.53
CA ARG A 101 -5.56 0.45 0.29
C ARG A 101 -6.41 0.11 -0.93
N GLY A 102 -6.34 0.96 -1.94
CA GLY A 102 -6.89 0.71 -3.27
C GLY A 102 -6.05 1.33 -4.37
N PHE A 103 -6.43 1.04 -5.60
CA PHE A 103 -5.77 1.47 -6.84
C PHE A 103 -6.80 2.07 -7.80
N ALA A 104 -6.37 2.42 -9.03
CA ALA A 104 -7.25 3.06 -10.01
C ALA A 104 -7.27 2.29 -11.35
N PHE A 105 -7.59 1.01 -11.32
CA PHE A 105 -7.70 0.10 -12.47
C PHE A 105 -6.42 -0.05 -13.31
N PHE A 106 -6.22 -1.20 -13.93
CA PHE A 106 -5.12 -1.39 -14.88
C PHE A 106 -5.22 -0.42 -16.05
N ARG A 107 -4.07 0.04 -16.52
CA ARG A 107 -3.99 0.94 -17.69
C ARG A 107 -4.50 0.23 -18.95
N SER A 108 -5.31 0.96 -19.71
CA SER A 108 -5.74 0.57 -21.05
C SER A 108 -6.04 1.85 -21.85
N ASP A 109 -5.84 1.82 -23.15
CA ASP A 109 -6.11 2.95 -24.05
C ASP A 109 -7.61 3.36 -24.07
N ASP A 110 -8.49 2.44 -23.69
CA ASP A 110 -9.95 2.64 -23.68
C ASP A 110 -10.48 3.21 -22.34
N ILE A 111 -9.62 3.47 -21.36
CA ILE A 111 -10.05 3.99 -20.07
C ILE A 111 -10.23 5.50 -20.13
N SER A 112 -11.46 5.96 -19.84
CA SER A 112 -11.73 7.38 -19.59
C SER A 112 -11.79 7.68 -18.09
N MET A 113 -11.32 8.87 -17.70
CA MET A 113 -11.36 9.33 -16.31
C MET A 113 -12.80 9.37 -15.77
N GLU A 114 -13.79 9.70 -16.61
CA GLU A 114 -15.22 9.68 -16.23
C GLU A 114 -15.66 8.30 -15.72
N ARG A 115 -15.25 7.21 -16.41
CA ARG A 115 -15.57 5.85 -15.99
C ARG A 115 -14.88 5.48 -14.69
N VAL A 116 -13.64 5.92 -14.51
CA VAL A 116 -12.89 5.73 -13.25
C VAL A 116 -13.62 6.43 -12.10
N LEU A 117 -13.96 7.71 -12.26
CA LEU A 117 -14.67 8.49 -11.24
C LEU A 117 -16.01 7.86 -10.85
N LYS A 118 -16.79 7.41 -11.81
CA LYS A 118 -18.07 6.73 -11.56
C LYS A 118 -17.90 5.46 -10.70
N ALA A 119 -16.83 4.71 -10.89
CA ALA A 119 -16.54 3.54 -10.06
C ALA A 119 -16.20 3.96 -8.63
N PHE A 120 -15.43 5.03 -8.43
CA PHE A 120 -15.13 5.57 -7.10
C PHE A 120 -16.37 6.17 -6.39
N GLU A 121 -17.27 6.81 -7.10
CA GLU A 121 -18.54 7.29 -6.53
C GLU A 121 -19.34 6.15 -5.89
N SER A 122 -19.44 5.00 -6.57
CA SER A 122 -20.11 3.82 -6.01
C SER A 122 -19.39 3.23 -4.79
N SER A 123 -18.09 3.42 -4.68
CA SER A 123 -17.27 3.02 -3.53
C SER A 123 -17.52 3.91 -2.32
N ALA A 124 -17.75 5.22 -2.55
CA ALA A 124 -17.95 6.21 -1.50
C ALA A 124 -19.14 5.87 -0.59
N GLU A 125 -20.23 5.36 -1.14
CA GLU A 125 -21.40 4.94 -0.36
C GLU A 125 -21.08 3.78 0.59
N ILE A 126 -20.33 2.79 0.11
CA ILE A 126 -19.88 1.66 0.92
C ILE A 126 -18.97 2.17 2.05
N LEU A 127 -17.96 2.96 1.71
CA LEU A 127 -16.98 3.50 2.66
C LEU A 127 -17.67 4.34 3.77
N LYS A 128 -18.60 5.23 3.40
CA LYS A 128 -19.39 6.03 4.34
C LYS A 128 -20.20 5.16 5.29
N ARG A 129 -20.84 4.11 4.77
CA ARG A 129 -21.64 3.17 5.57
C ARG A 129 -20.80 2.45 6.64
N TYR A 130 -19.55 2.11 6.33
CA TYR A 130 -18.65 1.43 7.26
C TYR A 130 -17.75 2.39 8.04
N GLY A 131 -17.80 3.70 7.78
CA GLY A 131 -16.94 4.68 8.42
C GLY A 131 -15.44 4.50 8.10
N LYS A 132 -15.12 4.00 6.90
CA LYS A 132 -13.74 3.72 6.47
C LYS A 132 -13.27 4.70 5.40
N ARG A 133 -11.95 4.81 5.25
CA ARG A 133 -11.31 5.60 4.18
C ARG A 133 -10.58 4.67 3.22
N LEU A 134 -10.71 4.93 1.93
CA LEU A 134 -9.90 4.28 0.90
C LEU A 134 -8.70 5.18 0.56
N LEU A 135 -7.51 4.61 0.65
CA LEU A 135 -6.27 5.28 0.30
C LEU A 135 -5.77 4.78 -1.05
N ILE A 136 -5.64 5.69 -2.00
CA ILE A 136 -5.21 5.37 -3.37
C ILE A 136 -3.69 5.39 -3.42
N GLU A 137 -3.11 4.30 -3.88
CA GLU A 137 -1.67 4.15 -4.11
C GLU A 137 -1.35 4.29 -5.59
N ALA A 138 -0.26 4.98 -5.92
CA ALA A 138 0.32 4.96 -7.25
C ALA A 138 0.95 3.60 -7.55
N ASP A 139 0.76 3.10 -8.78
CA ASP A 139 1.41 1.86 -9.23
C ASP A 139 1.61 1.91 -10.76
N PRO A 140 2.77 1.53 -11.30
CA PRO A 140 3.05 1.65 -12.72
C PRO A 140 2.12 0.84 -13.64
N SER A 141 1.39 -0.14 -13.09
CA SER A 141 0.44 -0.97 -13.85
C SER A 141 -0.98 -0.39 -13.92
N VAL A 142 -1.31 0.62 -13.10
CA VAL A 142 -2.66 1.21 -13.05
C VAL A 142 -2.72 2.60 -13.69
N THR A 143 -3.90 3.18 -13.81
CA THR A 143 -4.08 4.50 -14.45
C THR A 143 -3.39 5.63 -13.69
N THR A 144 -3.25 5.51 -12.36
CA THR A 144 -2.49 6.44 -11.52
C THR A 144 -1.05 5.94 -11.35
N THR A 145 -0.23 6.10 -12.40
CA THR A 145 1.14 5.57 -12.45
C THR A 145 2.11 6.26 -11.50
N ASN A 146 1.77 7.47 -11.03
CA ASN A 146 2.58 8.30 -10.15
C ASN A 146 1.71 9.13 -9.20
N HIS A 147 2.32 9.81 -8.25
CA HIS A 147 1.59 10.55 -7.22
C HIS A 147 0.93 11.83 -7.71
N ARG A 148 1.38 12.42 -8.82
CA ARG A 148 0.66 13.51 -9.48
C ARG A 148 -0.68 13.02 -10.05
N ALA A 149 -0.68 11.87 -10.71
CA ALA A 149 -1.92 11.25 -11.22
C ALA A 149 -2.88 10.86 -10.08
N VAL A 150 -2.35 10.36 -8.95
CA VAL A 150 -3.16 10.13 -7.73
C VAL A 150 -3.77 11.44 -7.23
N ALA A 151 -2.99 12.51 -7.13
CA ALA A 151 -3.48 13.81 -6.67
C ALA A 151 -4.55 14.37 -7.62
N ASP A 152 -4.38 14.24 -8.93
CA ASP A 152 -5.36 14.71 -9.92
C ASP A 152 -6.69 13.93 -9.87
N LEU A 153 -6.64 12.65 -9.56
CA LEU A 153 -7.83 11.85 -9.26
C LEU A 153 -8.49 12.31 -7.95
N LEU A 154 -7.72 12.45 -6.87
CA LEU A 154 -8.24 12.82 -5.54
C LEU A 154 -8.85 14.23 -5.48
N LYS A 155 -8.42 15.16 -6.33
CA LYS A 155 -9.07 16.48 -6.47
C LYS A 155 -10.56 16.40 -6.84
N GLN A 156 -10.97 15.31 -7.46
CA GLN A 156 -12.34 15.10 -7.96
C GLN A 156 -13.18 14.18 -7.05
N LEU A 157 -12.58 13.67 -5.98
CA LEU A 157 -13.20 12.74 -5.06
C LEU A 157 -13.46 13.38 -3.68
N ASP A 158 -14.39 12.78 -2.91
CA ASP A 158 -14.71 13.21 -1.55
C ASP A 158 -13.52 12.93 -0.58
N SER A 159 -12.84 13.98 -0.16
CA SER A 159 -11.67 13.88 0.73
C SER A 159 -11.98 13.32 2.13
N GLN A 160 -13.26 13.19 2.51
CA GLN A 160 -13.63 12.56 3.78
C GLN A 160 -13.46 11.06 3.73
N VAL A 161 -13.65 10.43 2.57
CA VAL A 161 -13.56 8.98 2.40
C VAL A 161 -12.40 8.54 1.51
N PHE A 162 -11.76 9.45 0.79
CA PHE A 162 -10.60 9.14 -0.05
C PHE A 162 -9.36 9.90 0.43
N GLY A 163 -8.20 9.27 0.29
CA GLY A 163 -6.90 9.84 0.59
C GLY A 163 -5.81 9.14 -0.20
N ALA A 164 -4.56 9.45 0.08
CA ALA A 164 -3.41 8.88 -0.59
C ALA A 164 -2.55 8.03 0.34
N ILE A 165 -2.04 6.93 -0.21
CA ILE A 165 -0.78 6.32 0.22
C ILE A 165 0.32 6.94 -0.66
N TYR A 166 1.35 7.46 -0.04
CA TYR A 166 2.55 7.90 -0.73
C TYR A 166 3.61 6.81 -0.68
N ASP A 167 3.82 6.12 -1.80
CA ASP A 167 4.94 5.21 -2.02
C ASP A 167 5.92 5.85 -3.01
N PRO A 168 6.93 6.59 -2.52
CA PRO A 168 7.87 7.27 -3.39
C PRO A 168 8.71 6.33 -4.26
N GLY A 169 8.85 5.05 -3.82
CA GLY A 169 9.53 4.04 -4.62
C GLY A 169 8.80 3.72 -5.92
N ASN A 170 7.46 3.74 -5.91
CA ASN A 170 6.66 3.48 -7.10
C ASN A 170 6.83 4.57 -8.19
N ASP A 171 7.12 5.81 -7.83
CA ASP A 171 7.41 6.88 -8.80
C ASP A 171 8.70 6.62 -9.60
N LEU A 172 9.65 5.87 -9.04
CA LEU A 172 10.86 5.46 -9.77
C LEU A 172 10.56 4.43 -10.88
N PHE A 173 9.43 3.71 -10.77
CA PHE A 173 8.92 2.77 -11.78
C PHE A 173 7.93 3.43 -12.75
N ASP A 174 7.60 4.71 -12.55
CA ASP A 174 6.67 5.43 -13.39
C ASP A 174 7.18 5.58 -14.83
N PRO A 175 6.40 5.18 -15.85
CA PRO A 175 6.79 5.37 -17.25
C PRO A 175 6.95 6.84 -17.65
N LEU A 176 6.33 7.77 -16.91
CA LEU A 176 6.45 9.21 -17.13
C LEU A 176 7.63 9.82 -16.37
N LYS A 177 8.33 9.01 -15.55
CA LYS A 177 9.53 9.40 -14.79
C LYS A 177 9.31 10.61 -13.88
N GLU A 178 8.21 10.63 -13.14
CA GLU A 178 8.02 11.63 -12.10
C GLU A 178 9.10 11.49 -11.02
N LEU A 179 9.60 12.63 -10.51
CA LEU A 179 10.52 12.61 -9.39
C LEU A 179 9.73 12.37 -8.10
N PRO A 180 10.04 11.32 -7.31
CA PRO A 180 9.32 11.05 -6.09
C PRO A 180 9.37 12.23 -5.11
N PHE A 181 10.54 12.85 -4.96
CA PHE A 181 10.73 14.02 -4.13
C PHE A 181 11.60 15.06 -4.87
N PRO A 182 11.22 16.35 -4.86
CA PRO A 182 10.06 16.92 -4.15
C PRO A 182 8.73 16.80 -4.89
N ASP A 183 8.69 16.49 -6.19
CA ASP A 183 7.53 16.71 -7.07
C ASP A 183 6.34 15.82 -6.70
N GLY A 184 6.51 14.50 -6.63
CA GLY A 184 5.46 13.56 -6.24
C GLY A 184 4.91 13.86 -4.85
N TYR A 185 5.82 14.13 -3.89
CA TYR A 185 5.42 14.52 -2.55
C TYR A 185 4.56 15.78 -2.51
N GLN A 186 4.99 16.85 -3.17
CA GLN A 186 4.24 18.12 -3.20
C GLN A 186 2.88 17.98 -3.85
N ALA A 187 2.77 17.14 -4.88
CA ALA A 187 1.49 16.88 -5.54
C ALA A 187 0.51 16.16 -4.59
N VAL A 188 0.96 15.12 -3.88
CA VAL A 188 0.08 14.26 -3.07
C VAL A 188 -0.13 14.76 -1.64
N LYS A 189 0.75 15.62 -1.13
CA LYS A 189 0.74 16.14 0.24
C LYS A 189 -0.64 16.58 0.77
N PRO A 190 -1.51 17.28 0.01
CA PRO A 190 -2.83 17.68 0.51
C PRO A 190 -3.77 16.50 0.85
N TYR A 191 -3.48 15.32 0.33
CA TYR A 191 -4.30 14.10 0.45
C TYR A 191 -3.61 13.01 1.26
N LEU A 192 -2.38 13.25 1.71
CA LEU A 192 -1.50 12.27 2.34
C LEU A 192 -2.05 11.78 3.67
N VAL A 193 -2.20 10.47 3.81
CA VAL A 193 -2.66 9.78 5.03
C VAL A 193 -1.66 8.74 5.51
N HIS A 194 -1.02 8.03 4.60
CA HIS A 194 -0.14 6.89 4.87
C HIS A 194 1.06 6.91 3.95
N ILE A 195 2.19 6.36 4.38
CA ILE A 195 3.41 6.30 3.57
C ILE A 195 3.93 4.86 3.53
N HIS A 196 4.21 4.35 2.33
CA HIS A 196 5.02 3.16 2.15
C HIS A 196 6.49 3.53 1.95
N ILE A 197 7.36 2.72 2.51
CA ILE A 197 8.80 2.89 2.43
C ILE A 197 9.38 1.86 1.48
N LYS A 198 9.73 2.31 0.29
CA LYS A 198 10.31 1.54 -0.81
C LYS A 198 11.35 2.39 -1.50
N ASP A 199 12.47 1.80 -1.89
CA ASP A 199 13.53 2.53 -2.60
C ASP A 199 14.06 1.72 -3.78
N ALA A 200 14.59 2.39 -4.78
CA ALA A 200 15.14 1.76 -5.97
C ALA A 200 16.32 2.55 -6.54
N VAL A 201 17.13 1.86 -7.32
CA VAL A 201 18.17 2.43 -8.17
C VAL A 201 17.90 2.03 -9.61
N PHE A 202 18.49 2.75 -10.57
CA PHE A 202 18.46 2.33 -11.96
C PHE A 202 19.69 1.45 -12.26
N ASP A 203 19.45 0.30 -12.86
CA ASP A 203 20.52 -0.60 -13.29
C ASP A 203 21.23 -0.07 -14.55
N LYS A 204 22.16 -0.87 -15.11
CA LYS A 204 22.95 -0.48 -16.30
C LYS A 204 22.11 -0.33 -17.59
N SER A 205 20.92 -0.93 -17.63
CA SER A 205 19.96 -0.78 -18.72
C SER A 205 19.02 0.40 -18.55
N GLY A 206 19.05 1.03 -17.36
CA GLY A 206 18.15 2.13 -16.99
C GLY A 206 16.83 1.67 -16.38
N GLU A 207 16.72 0.37 -16.07
CA GLU A 207 15.54 -0.20 -15.42
C GLU A 207 15.63 -0.05 -13.89
N PRO A 208 14.50 0.26 -13.20
CA PRO A 208 14.49 0.38 -11.75
C PRO A 208 14.59 -0.99 -11.07
N VAL A 209 15.41 -1.05 -10.02
CA VAL A 209 15.61 -2.24 -9.18
C VAL A 209 15.51 -1.84 -7.72
N CYS A 210 14.68 -2.54 -6.95
CA CYS A 210 14.51 -2.28 -5.52
C CYS A 210 15.81 -2.51 -4.74
N VAL A 211 16.07 -1.63 -3.80
CA VAL A 211 17.20 -1.68 -2.86
C VAL A 211 16.72 -1.39 -1.44
N ALA A 212 17.57 -1.61 -0.46
CA ALA A 212 17.25 -1.24 0.92
C ALA A 212 16.91 0.26 0.99
N PRO A 213 15.82 0.65 1.68
CA PRO A 213 15.41 2.03 1.82
C PRO A 213 16.53 2.94 2.34
N GLY A 214 16.66 4.11 1.71
CA GLY A 214 17.75 5.04 1.98
C GLY A 214 19.02 4.81 1.16
N SER A 215 19.12 3.68 0.45
CA SER A 215 20.25 3.37 -0.45
C SER A 215 19.96 3.70 -1.92
N GLY A 216 18.74 4.11 -2.23
CA GLY A 216 18.28 4.37 -3.59
C GLY A 216 18.16 5.84 -3.96
N LYS A 217 17.17 6.13 -4.81
CA LYS A 217 16.97 7.43 -5.46
C LYS A 217 15.79 8.24 -4.93
N VAL A 218 15.02 7.71 -3.96
CA VAL A 218 13.90 8.45 -3.36
C VAL A 218 14.33 9.71 -2.63
N GLY A 219 15.53 9.72 -2.01
CA GLY A 219 15.99 10.87 -1.24
C GLY A 219 15.37 10.94 0.17
N TYR A 220 15.28 9.83 0.86
CA TYR A 220 14.63 9.71 2.18
C TYR A 220 15.15 10.69 3.22
N GLN A 221 16.43 11.06 3.18
CA GLN A 221 16.98 12.01 4.15
C GLN A 221 16.26 13.37 4.11
N GLU A 222 16.00 13.87 2.92
CA GLU A 222 15.30 15.15 2.70
C GLU A 222 13.81 14.99 2.89
N LEU A 223 13.23 13.89 2.40
CA LEU A 223 11.81 13.58 2.57
C LEU A 223 11.44 13.50 4.06
N LEU A 224 12.17 12.76 4.88
CA LEU A 224 11.90 12.62 6.32
C LEU A 224 12.04 13.95 7.07
N LYS A 225 12.98 14.82 6.67
CA LYS A 225 13.06 16.20 7.21
C LYS A 225 11.81 16.99 6.86
N GLN A 226 11.37 16.91 5.60
CA GLN A 226 10.18 17.63 5.13
C GLN A 226 8.92 17.13 5.82
N LEU A 227 8.74 15.82 5.99
CA LEU A 227 7.62 15.25 6.73
C LEU A 227 7.52 15.78 8.17
N LYS A 228 8.66 15.92 8.84
CA LYS A 228 8.72 16.54 10.19
C LYS A 228 8.31 18.01 10.16
N VAL A 229 8.79 18.78 9.20
CA VAL A 229 8.43 20.21 9.01
C VAL A 229 6.93 20.36 8.76
N ASP A 230 6.37 19.46 7.96
CA ASP A 230 4.94 19.46 7.59
C ASP A 230 4.03 18.87 8.68
N GLY A 231 4.61 18.39 9.79
CA GLY A 231 3.86 17.84 10.92
C GLY A 231 3.23 16.47 10.65
N TYR A 232 3.74 15.71 9.68
CA TYR A 232 3.24 14.35 9.43
C TYR A 232 3.45 13.48 10.67
N ASN A 233 2.38 12.88 11.17
CA ASN A 233 2.39 12.10 12.41
C ASN A 233 1.58 10.80 12.29
N SER A 234 1.55 10.19 11.11
CA SER A 234 0.90 8.92 10.85
C SER A 234 1.94 7.80 10.64
N TRP A 235 1.62 6.81 9.84
CA TRP A 235 2.39 5.60 9.66
C TRP A 235 3.43 5.71 8.55
N LEU A 236 4.61 5.14 8.81
CA LEU A 236 5.60 4.76 7.81
C LEU A 236 5.61 3.23 7.79
N SER A 237 5.14 2.63 6.70
CA SER A 237 5.01 1.18 6.55
C SER A 237 6.03 0.65 5.55
N LEU A 238 6.88 -0.26 5.97
CA LEU A 238 7.92 -0.82 5.11
C LEU A 238 7.30 -1.75 4.07
N GLU A 239 7.56 -1.50 2.80
CA GLU A 239 7.26 -2.33 1.63
C GLU A 239 8.51 -2.46 0.75
N PRO A 240 9.61 -3.04 1.24
CA PRO A 240 10.91 -2.89 0.59
C PRO A 240 11.00 -3.52 -0.81
N HIS A 241 10.23 -4.57 -1.11
CA HIS A 241 10.41 -5.39 -2.33
C HIS A 241 11.88 -5.75 -2.63
N TYR A 242 12.75 -5.46 -1.68
CA TYR A 242 14.18 -5.72 -1.75
C TYR A 242 14.47 -7.11 -1.20
N ARG A 243 15.45 -7.78 -1.81
CA ARG A 243 16.01 -9.04 -1.32
C ARG A 243 17.51 -8.97 -1.51
N LYS A 244 18.26 -9.22 -0.46
CA LYS A 244 19.72 -9.05 -0.43
C LYS A 244 20.44 -9.82 -1.54
N ASP A 245 20.02 -11.05 -1.77
CA ASP A 245 20.65 -11.97 -2.72
C ASP A 245 19.80 -12.26 -3.98
N ILE A 246 18.60 -11.68 -4.06
CA ILE A 246 17.63 -11.94 -5.14
C ILE A 246 17.22 -10.62 -5.76
N ARG A 247 17.62 -10.38 -7.01
CA ARG A 247 17.05 -9.29 -7.80
C ARG A 247 15.67 -9.72 -8.28
N LEU A 248 14.64 -9.16 -7.67
CA LEU A 248 13.28 -9.35 -8.15
C LEU A 248 13.09 -8.59 -9.46
N THR A 249 12.71 -9.30 -10.50
CA THR A 249 12.29 -8.70 -11.77
C THR A 249 10.88 -8.10 -11.62
N GLU A 250 10.50 -7.19 -12.51
CA GLU A 250 9.15 -6.62 -12.56
C GLU A 250 8.06 -7.70 -12.62
N ALA A 251 8.33 -8.81 -13.33
CA ALA A 251 7.43 -9.96 -13.38
C ALA A 251 7.28 -10.66 -12.01
N GLN A 252 8.35 -10.74 -11.22
CA GLN A 252 8.31 -11.29 -9.87
C GLN A 252 7.63 -10.34 -8.87
N MET A 253 7.76 -9.02 -9.07
CA MET A 253 7.02 -8.02 -8.32
C MET A 253 5.52 -8.00 -8.65
N ARG A 254 5.13 -8.44 -9.84
CA ARG A 254 3.74 -8.59 -10.30
C ARG A 254 3.10 -9.92 -9.96
N MET A 255 3.83 -10.87 -9.36
CA MET A 255 3.26 -12.18 -9.02
C MET A 255 2.08 -12.05 -8.05
N PRO A 256 1.06 -12.92 -8.20
CA PRO A 256 -0.03 -12.97 -7.23
C PRO A 256 0.54 -13.13 -5.84
N GLN A 257 0.11 -12.26 -4.96
CA GLN A 257 0.53 -12.17 -3.57
C GLN A 257 0.53 -13.55 -2.92
N GLY A 258 1.63 -13.96 -2.34
CA GLY A 258 1.57 -15.06 -1.40
C GLY A 258 2.75 -16.02 -1.27
N THR A 259 3.60 -16.26 -2.24
CA THR A 259 4.60 -17.32 -2.10
C THR A 259 6.04 -16.95 -2.38
N ALA A 260 6.29 -16.01 -3.28
CA ALA A 260 7.65 -15.65 -3.69
C ALA A 260 8.29 -14.54 -2.83
N PHE A 261 7.50 -13.81 -2.01
CA PHE A 261 7.96 -12.65 -1.27
C PHE A 261 8.53 -12.97 0.11
N SER A 262 8.15 -14.09 0.73
CA SER A 262 8.59 -14.40 2.10
C SER A 262 10.03 -14.92 2.19
N GLU A 263 10.62 -15.45 1.12
CA GLU A 263 12.01 -15.91 1.15
C GLU A 263 12.97 -14.70 1.16
N GLY A 264 13.79 -14.59 2.20
CA GLY A 264 14.69 -13.45 2.43
C GLY A 264 13.99 -12.14 2.84
N GLY A 265 12.66 -12.17 3.05
CA GLY A 265 11.88 -10.99 3.40
C GLY A 265 12.10 -10.49 4.81
N GLU A 266 12.35 -11.39 5.76
CA GLU A 266 12.67 -11.02 7.15
C GLU A 266 13.91 -10.14 7.20
N GLU A 267 14.99 -10.52 6.50
CA GLU A 267 16.22 -9.72 6.42
C GLU A 267 15.96 -8.35 5.78
N ALA A 268 15.16 -8.31 4.70
CA ALA A 268 14.85 -7.08 4.01
C ALA A 268 14.07 -6.09 4.88
N VAL A 269 13.12 -6.55 5.68
CA VAL A 269 12.35 -5.71 6.61
C VAL A 269 13.25 -5.21 7.76
N VAL A 270 14.14 -6.05 8.27
CA VAL A 270 15.07 -5.67 9.36
C VAL A 270 16.10 -4.64 8.88
N GLU A 271 16.62 -4.78 7.64
CA GLU A 271 17.60 -3.84 7.05
C GLU A 271 16.95 -2.51 6.63
N SER A 272 15.62 -2.43 6.49
CA SER A 272 14.87 -1.24 6.08
C SER A 272 14.52 -0.33 7.25
#